data_8721d4b789cdfbf26029d06061ee6b2b
#
_entry.id   8721d4b789cdfbf26029d06061ee6b2b
#
_cell.length_a   1.000
_cell.length_b   1.000
_cell.length_c   1.000
_cell.angle_alpha   90.00
_cell.angle_beta   90.00
_cell.angle_gamma   90.00
#
_symmetry.space_group_name_H-M   'P 1'
#
loop_
_entity.id
_entity.type
_entity.pdbx_description
1 polymer ?
#
loop_
_entity_poly.entity_id
_entity_poly.type
_entity_poly.pdbx_seq_one_letter_code
_entity_poly.pdbx_strand_id
1 'polypeptide(L)'
;MKKKTWKIIVRHLVLALLAIIWLIPIVWLVVTSLSTTKGVSYQHFFPEHWTLANYHQLFFKTDTAANFPAWFKNTFIVAFFTCIVSSAFVLMVSYAFSCMRFKARKPLMSFSIILGMFPGVLSMIAVYFVLKMIGLTDSLAGLVIVYSAGSGLGFLVLKGFFDTIPVSLREAARLEGASEATIFGKIIIPLSKPMIVYTIINSFLNPWTVSYTHLTLPT
;
A
#
# COMPACT_ATOMS: atom_id res chain seq x y z
N MET A 1 43.79 -11.50 5.38
CA MET A 1 42.71 -11.94 4.48
C MET A 1 41.73 -12.89 5.17
N LYS A 2 42.13 -13.95 5.84
CA LYS A 2 41.21 -14.97 6.48
C LYS A 2 40.17 -14.44 7.44
N LYS A 3 40.49 -13.45 8.29
CA LYS A 3 39.51 -12.86 9.25
C LYS A 3 38.35 -12.08 8.58
N LYS A 4 38.61 -11.46 7.43
CA LYS A 4 37.57 -10.71 6.67
C LYS A 4 36.59 -11.67 6.01
N THR A 5 37.10 -12.76 5.45
CA THR A 5 36.30 -13.82 4.82
C THR A 5 35.42 -14.53 5.84
N TRP A 6 35.93 -14.86 7.03
CA TRP A 6 35.17 -15.47 8.12
C TRP A 6 33.98 -14.60 8.55
N LYS A 7 34.18 -13.30 8.76
CA LYS A 7 33.08 -12.37 9.10
C LYS A 7 32.00 -12.30 8.02
N ILE A 8 32.41 -12.40 6.75
CA ILE A 8 31.45 -12.43 5.63
C ILE A 8 30.62 -13.71 5.67
N ILE A 9 31.27 -14.87 5.87
CA ILE A 9 30.58 -16.17 5.95
C ILE A 9 29.60 -16.19 7.12
N VAL A 10 30.01 -15.79 8.32
CA VAL A 10 29.15 -15.73 9.51
C VAL A 10 27.92 -14.83 9.26
N ARG A 11 28.13 -13.65 8.65
CA ARG A 11 27.02 -12.74 8.30
C ARG A 11 26.03 -13.39 7.35
N HIS A 12 26.51 -14.10 6.30
CA HIS A 12 25.62 -14.77 5.36
C HIS A 12 24.89 -15.95 6.02
N LEU A 13 25.54 -16.69 6.90
CA LEU A 13 24.88 -17.75 7.65
C LEU A 13 23.75 -17.22 8.56
N VAL A 14 24.02 -16.13 9.29
CA VAL A 14 22.99 -15.48 10.12
C VAL A 14 21.82 -14.96 9.25
N LEU A 15 22.12 -14.32 8.12
CA LEU A 15 21.08 -13.85 7.21
C LEU A 15 20.28 -15.00 6.60
N ALA A 16 20.94 -16.09 6.22
CA ALA A 16 20.27 -17.29 5.71
C ALA A 16 19.35 -17.92 6.78
N LEU A 17 19.84 -18.04 8.02
CA LEU A 17 19.02 -18.55 9.13
C LEU A 17 17.78 -17.69 9.37
N LEU A 18 17.94 -16.36 9.41
CA LEU A 18 16.82 -15.43 9.53
C LEU A 18 15.84 -15.56 8.35
N ALA A 19 16.35 -15.67 7.13
CA ALA A 19 15.52 -15.85 5.94
C ALA A 19 14.71 -17.16 6.01
N ILE A 20 15.31 -18.26 6.45
CA ILE A 20 14.62 -19.54 6.64
C ILE A 20 13.50 -19.39 7.68
N ILE A 21 13.76 -18.75 8.82
CA ILE A 21 12.75 -18.52 9.86
C ILE A 21 11.57 -17.72 9.31
N TRP A 22 11.83 -16.67 8.51
CA TRP A 22 10.80 -15.85 7.88
C TRP A 22 10.01 -16.59 6.80
N LEU A 23 10.60 -17.58 6.15
CA LEU A 23 9.93 -18.41 5.12
C LEU A 23 9.04 -19.50 5.72
N ILE A 24 9.27 -19.95 6.98
CA ILE A 24 8.47 -21.00 7.60
C ILE A 24 6.97 -20.75 7.50
N PRO A 25 6.40 -19.58 7.91
CA PRO A 25 4.97 -19.37 7.82
C PRO A 25 4.46 -19.36 6.37
N ILE A 26 5.26 -18.90 5.42
CA ILE A 26 4.89 -18.88 3.99
C ILE A 26 4.85 -20.31 3.45
N VAL A 27 5.87 -21.12 3.74
CA VAL A 27 5.92 -22.54 3.37
C VAL A 27 4.74 -23.29 3.99
N TRP A 28 4.45 -23.02 5.27
CA TRP A 28 3.31 -23.61 5.96
C TRP A 28 1.97 -23.27 5.27
N LEU A 29 1.75 -22.02 4.88
CA LEU A 29 0.55 -21.63 4.14
C LEU A 29 0.44 -22.37 2.80
N VAL A 30 1.52 -22.51 2.06
CA VAL A 30 1.53 -23.24 0.78
C VAL A 30 1.24 -24.72 1.02
N VAL A 31 1.88 -25.33 2.00
CA VAL A 31 1.69 -26.75 2.33
C VAL A 31 0.26 -27.05 2.79
N THR A 32 -0.30 -26.18 3.65
CA THR A 32 -1.68 -26.33 4.13
C THR A 32 -2.71 -26.12 3.03
N SER A 33 -2.45 -25.21 2.07
CA SER A 33 -3.35 -24.98 0.93
C SER A 33 -3.49 -26.22 0.02
N LEU A 34 -2.51 -27.10 0.04
CA LEU A 34 -2.46 -28.35 -0.72
C LEU A 34 -2.92 -29.57 0.10
N SER A 35 -3.46 -29.36 1.30
CA SER A 35 -3.91 -30.46 2.19
C SER A 35 -5.39 -30.81 2.00
N THR A 36 -5.73 -32.07 2.19
CA THR A 36 -7.13 -32.54 2.25
C THR A 36 -7.80 -32.23 3.59
N THR A 37 -7.03 -31.94 4.64
CA THR A 37 -7.54 -31.69 6.00
C THR A 37 -8.21 -30.32 6.05
N LYS A 38 -9.47 -30.27 6.50
CA LYS A 38 -10.22 -29.03 6.65
C LYS A 38 -10.05 -28.46 8.06
N GLY A 39 -9.82 -27.16 8.17
CA GLY A 39 -9.75 -26.45 9.45
C GLY A 39 -8.35 -26.02 9.84
N VAL A 40 -8.25 -25.35 10.99
CA VAL A 40 -7.00 -24.73 11.51
C VAL A 40 -6.19 -25.70 12.37
N SER A 41 -6.76 -26.86 12.75
CA SER A 41 -6.10 -27.86 13.58
C SER A 41 -5.26 -28.83 12.73
N TYR A 42 -4.00 -28.47 12.53
CA TYR A 42 -3.02 -29.37 11.92
C TYR A 42 -2.18 -30.05 13.02
N GLN A 43 -2.22 -31.39 13.05
CA GLN A 43 -1.34 -32.19 13.93
C GLN A 43 0.06 -32.37 13.32
N HIS A 44 0.19 -32.23 11.99
CA HIS A 44 1.43 -32.43 11.25
C HIS A 44 1.75 -31.24 10.35
N PHE A 45 3.04 -30.88 10.22
CA PHE A 45 3.48 -29.77 9.34
C PHE A 45 3.26 -30.10 7.86
N PHE A 46 3.43 -31.35 7.46
CA PHE A 46 3.18 -31.83 6.08
C PHE A 46 1.87 -32.61 6.02
N PRO A 47 1.05 -32.41 4.97
CA PRO A 47 -0.20 -33.14 4.79
C PRO A 47 0.06 -34.62 4.50
N GLU A 48 -0.79 -35.49 5.00
CA GLU A 48 -0.75 -36.93 4.69
C GLU A 48 -1.12 -37.18 3.22
N HIS A 49 -2.07 -36.39 2.68
CA HIS A 49 -2.49 -36.46 1.30
C HIS A 49 -2.48 -35.08 0.64
N TRP A 50 -1.80 -34.98 -0.50
CA TRP A 50 -1.68 -33.77 -1.29
C TRP A 50 -2.84 -33.66 -2.28
N THR A 51 -3.45 -32.46 -2.38
CA THR A 51 -4.59 -32.22 -3.27
C THR A 51 -4.61 -30.78 -3.81
N LEU A 52 -5.13 -30.63 -5.01
CA LEU A 52 -5.48 -29.33 -5.60
C LEU A 52 -6.99 -29.01 -5.48
N ALA A 53 -7.76 -29.87 -4.77
CA ALA A 53 -9.20 -29.72 -4.65
C ALA A 53 -9.60 -28.37 -4.01
N ASN A 54 -8.81 -27.85 -3.08
CA ASN A 54 -9.05 -26.54 -2.46
C ASN A 54 -9.03 -25.42 -3.49
N TYR A 55 -8.06 -25.44 -4.40
CA TYR A 55 -7.97 -24.47 -5.50
C TYR A 55 -9.11 -24.65 -6.50
N HIS A 56 -9.44 -25.90 -6.85
CA HIS A 56 -10.58 -26.18 -7.72
C HIS A 56 -11.89 -25.65 -7.10
N GLN A 57 -12.11 -25.88 -5.80
CA GLN A 57 -13.28 -25.33 -5.12
C GLN A 57 -13.26 -23.80 -5.11
N LEU A 58 -12.12 -23.16 -4.84
CA LEU A 58 -11.98 -21.72 -4.75
C LEU A 58 -12.29 -21.01 -6.07
N PHE A 59 -11.85 -21.59 -7.20
CA PHE A 59 -11.98 -20.94 -8.51
C PHE A 59 -13.25 -21.34 -9.28
N PHE A 60 -13.77 -22.56 -9.06
CA PHE A 60 -14.84 -23.11 -9.91
C PHE A 60 -16.16 -23.40 -9.18
N LYS A 61 -16.14 -23.51 -7.84
CA LYS A 61 -17.39 -23.56 -7.08
C LYS A 61 -17.83 -22.15 -6.72
N THR A 62 -18.75 -21.64 -7.49
CA THR A 62 -19.49 -20.40 -7.22
C THR A 62 -20.74 -20.70 -6.39
N ASP A 63 -20.57 -21.33 -5.23
CA ASP A 63 -21.65 -21.40 -4.27
C ASP A 63 -21.91 -19.98 -3.75
N THR A 64 -23.18 -19.62 -3.60
CA THR A 64 -23.66 -18.26 -3.38
C THR A 64 -23.03 -17.51 -2.20
N ALA A 65 -22.34 -18.20 -1.31
CA ALA A 65 -21.67 -17.61 -0.13
C ALA A 65 -20.20 -17.22 -0.36
N ALA A 66 -19.52 -17.72 -1.40
CA ALA A 66 -18.08 -17.46 -1.59
C ALA A 66 -17.70 -17.42 -3.08
N ASN A 67 -17.76 -16.24 -3.67
CA ASN A 67 -17.33 -16.03 -5.05
C ASN A 67 -15.94 -15.39 -5.09
N PHE A 68 -14.89 -16.19 -4.84
CA PHE A 68 -13.51 -15.70 -4.80
C PHE A 68 -13.07 -14.98 -6.09
N PRO A 69 -13.35 -15.47 -7.31
CA PRO A 69 -12.99 -14.76 -8.54
C PRO A 69 -13.60 -13.35 -8.62
N ALA A 70 -14.86 -13.17 -8.20
CA ALA A 70 -15.50 -11.86 -8.18
C ALA A 70 -14.86 -10.95 -7.11
N TRP A 71 -14.60 -11.48 -5.92
CA TRP A 71 -13.94 -10.72 -4.84
C TRP A 71 -12.53 -10.28 -5.24
N PHE A 72 -11.74 -11.19 -5.82
CA PHE A 72 -10.40 -10.88 -6.31
C PHE A 72 -10.45 -9.80 -7.40
N LYS A 73 -11.35 -9.93 -8.37
CA LYS A 73 -11.56 -8.93 -9.43
C LYS A 73 -11.92 -7.56 -8.85
N ASN A 74 -12.88 -7.51 -7.92
CA ASN A 74 -13.32 -6.26 -7.30
C ASN A 74 -12.18 -5.59 -6.51
N THR A 75 -11.46 -6.35 -5.70
CA THR A 75 -10.31 -5.85 -4.96
C THR A 75 -9.21 -5.35 -5.89
N PHE A 76 -8.94 -6.08 -6.98
CA PHE A 76 -7.97 -5.67 -7.98
C PHE A 76 -8.36 -4.35 -8.66
N ILE A 77 -9.64 -4.19 -9.05
CA ILE A 77 -10.16 -2.94 -9.63
C ILE A 77 -9.96 -1.78 -8.66
N VAL A 78 -10.39 -1.95 -7.41
CA VAL A 78 -10.23 -0.93 -6.37
C VAL A 78 -8.75 -0.59 -6.16
N ALA A 79 -7.88 -1.60 -6.03
CA ALA A 79 -6.44 -1.42 -5.83
C ALA A 79 -5.79 -0.68 -7.00
N PHE A 80 -6.15 -1.03 -8.24
CA PHE A 80 -5.61 -0.40 -9.45
C PHE A 80 -5.97 1.09 -9.52
N PHE A 81 -7.25 1.43 -9.38
CA PHE A 81 -7.69 2.83 -9.43
C PHE A 81 -7.21 3.64 -8.22
N THR A 82 -7.24 3.05 -7.02
CA THR A 82 -6.66 3.68 -5.82
C THR A 82 -5.17 3.95 -6.00
N CYS A 83 -4.43 3.01 -6.56
CA CYS A 83 -3.00 3.18 -6.82
C CYS A 83 -2.73 4.40 -7.70
N ILE A 84 -3.48 4.59 -8.79
CA ILE A 84 -3.33 5.73 -9.70
C ILE A 84 -3.70 7.04 -8.99
N VAL A 85 -4.90 7.10 -8.42
CA VAL A 85 -5.44 8.34 -7.83
C VAL A 85 -4.64 8.74 -6.59
N SER A 86 -4.43 7.81 -5.66
CA SER A 86 -3.68 8.06 -4.42
C SER A 86 -2.23 8.47 -4.70
N SER A 87 -1.52 7.75 -5.60
CA SER A 87 -0.14 8.09 -5.94
C SER A 87 -0.04 9.47 -6.57
N ALA A 88 -0.96 9.83 -7.46
CA ALA A 88 -1.00 11.16 -8.06
C ALA A 88 -1.20 12.25 -6.99
N PHE A 89 -2.16 12.07 -6.07
CA PHE A 89 -2.39 13.01 -4.98
C PHE A 89 -1.18 13.11 -4.04
N VAL A 90 -0.62 11.98 -3.61
CA VAL A 90 0.56 11.96 -2.72
C VAL A 90 1.74 12.69 -3.35
N LEU A 91 2.00 12.45 -4.64
CA LEU A 91 3.07 13.13 -5.37
C LEU A 91 2.85 14.65 -5.44
N MET A 92 1.67 15.09 -5.84
CA MET A 92 1.34 16.52 -5.95
C MET A 92 1.36 17.22 -4.61
N VAL A 93 0.75 16.63 -3.59
CA VAL A 93 0.72 17.19 -2.23
C VAL A 93 2.12 17.26 -1.64
N SER A 94 2.93 16.20 -1.78
CA SER A 94 4.33 16.19 -1.31
C SER A 94 5.16 17.26 -1.98
N TYR A 95 4.98 17.48 -3.28
CA TYR A 95 5.64 18.53 -4.03
C TYR A 95 5.24 19.92 -3.53
N ALA A 96 3.94 20.16 -3.37
CA ALA A 96 3.44 21.43 -2.86
C ALA A 96 4.00 21.74 -1.46
N PHE A 97 3.97 20.75 -0.57
CA PHE A 97 4.48 20.92 0.79
C PHE A 97 6.01 20.94 0.91
N SER A 98 6.76 20.40 -0.03
CA SER A 98 8.24 20.45 -0.02
C SER A 98 8.76 21.64 -0.81
N CYS A 99 8.28 21.84 -2.02
CA CYS A 99 8.91 22.68 -3.02
C CYS A 99 8.26 24.04 -3.18
N MET A 100 6.98 24.21 -2.80
CA MET A 100 6.26 25.48 -2.96
C MET A 100 6.21 26.27 -1.64
N ARG A 101 6.18 27.59 -1.74
CA ARG A 101 6.04 28.51 -0.61
C ARG A 101 4.65 29.16 -0.62
N PHE A 102 3.81 28.81 0.36
CA PHE A 102 2.49 29.41 0.54
C PHE A 102 2.15 29.59 2.03
N LYS A 103 1.32 30.59 2.35
CA LYS A 103 1.05 31.00 3.73
C LYS A 103 0.43 29.89 4.59
N ALA A 104 -0.45 29.04 4.02
CA ALA A 104 -1.14 27.99 4.72
C ALA A 104 -0.33 26.69 4.89
N ARG A 105 0.94 26.62 4.40
CA ARG A 105 1.76 25.38 4.41
C ARG A 105 1.90 24.78 5.82
N LYS A 106 2.32 25.59 6.79
CA LYS A 106 2.53 25.12 8.17
C LYS A 106 1.23 24.70 8.85
N PRO A 107 0.16 25.52 8.89
CA PRO A 107 -1.09 25.11 9.53
C PRO A 107 -1.73 23.88 8.88
N LEU A 108 -1.72 23.76 7.55
CA LEU A 108 -2.25 22.58 6.86
C LEU A 108 -1.46 21.31 7.19
N MET A 109 -0.12 21.41 7.28
CA MET A 109 0.72 20.27 7.67
C MET A 109 0.44 19.83 9.11
N SER A 110 0.34 20.77 10.06
CA SER A 110 -0.02 20.46 11.44
C SER A 110 -1.41 19.85 11.54
N PHE A 111 -2.37 20.40 10.81
CA PHE A 111 -3.74 19.87 10.76
C PHE A 111 -3.78 18.44 10.20
N SER A 112 -3.04 18.14 9.13
CA SER A 112 -2.95 16.78 8.57
C SER A 112 -2.37 15.78 9.58
N ILE A 113 -1.36 16.19 10.37
CA ILE A 113 -0.78 15.33 11.40
C ILE A 113 -1.80 15.07 12.52
N ILE A 114 -2.52 16.11 12.96
CA ILE A 114 -3.57 15.97 13.99
C ILE A 114 -4.68 15.03 13.51
N LEU A 115 -5.15 15.19 12.26
CA LEU A 115 -6.14 14.28 11.68
C LEU A 115 -5.63 12.84 11.61
N GLY A 116 -4.35 12.64 11.31
CA GLY A 116 -3.73 11.31 11.27
C GLY A 116 -3.59 10.63 12.63
N MET A 117 -3.72 11.38 13.72
CA MET A 117 -3.75 10.83 15.09
C MET A 117 -5.15 10.35 15.51
N PHE A 118 -6.16 10.62 14.69
CA PHE A 118 -7.53 10.19 15.01
C PHE A 118 -7.65 8.66 14.96
N PRO A 119 -8.34 8.03 15.92
CA PRO A 119 -8.52 6.58 15.94
C PRO A 119 -9.18 6.08 14.65
N GLY A 120 -8.56 5.11 13.96
CA GLY A 120 -9.02 4.62 12.65
C GLY A 120 -10.48 4.13 12.66
N VAL A 121 -10.92 3.48 13.75
CA VAL A 121 -12.30 3.00 13.88
C VAL A 121 -13.32 4.16 13.88
N LEU A 122 -13.03 5.26 14.57
CA LEU A 122 -13.92 6.44 14.58
C LEU A 122 -13.94 7.11 13.21
N SER A 123 -12.79 7.20 12.54
CA SER A 123 -12.71 7.70 11.17
C SER A 123 -13.53 6.84 10.20
N MET A 124 -13.53 5.52 10.38
CA MET A 124 -14.30 4.59 9.57
C MET A 124 -15.82 4.83 9.68
N ILE A 125 -16.33 5.06 10.89
CA ILE A 125 -17.75 5.38 11.12
C ILE A 125 -18.11 6.70 10.43
N ALA A 126 -17.30 7.73 10.59
CA ALA A 126 -17.52 9.02 9.93
C ALA A 126 -17.53 8.90 8.41
N VAL A 127 -16.59 8.17 7.83
CA VAL A 127 -16.50 7.90 6.39
C VAL A 127 -17.74 7.17 5.88
N TYR A 128 -18.26 6.17 6.63
CA TYR A 128 -19.49 5.47 6.27
C TYR A 128 -20.68 6.44 6.15
N PHE A 129 -20.87 7.33 7.12
CA PHE A 129 -21.96 8.32 7.04
C PHE A 129 -21.78 9.30 5.87
N VAL A 130 -20.55 9.72 5.58
CA VAL A 130 -20.28 10.58 4.42
C VAL A 130 -20.62 9.84 3.12
N LEU A 131 -20.18 8.58 2.95
CA LEU A 131 -20.51 7.76 1.78
C LEU A 131 -22.02 7.57 1.63
N LYS A 132 -22.72 7.36 2.74
CA LYS A 132 -24.18 7.23 2.76
C LYS A 132 -24.87 8.52 2.31
N MET A 133 -24.40 9.68 2.75
CA MET A 133 -24.96 10.99 2.35
C MET A 133 -24.80 11.26 0.84
N ILE A 134 -23.69 10.81 0.23
CA ILE A 134 -23.43 11.01 -1.20
C ILE A 134 -23.89 9.83 -2.08
N GLY A 135 -24.54 8.80 -1.47
CA GLY A 135 -25.08 7.64 -2.19
C GLY A 135 -24.02 6.70 -2.76
N LEU A 136 -22.82 6.66 -2.18
CA LEU A 136 -21.70 5.82 -2.63
C LEU A 136 -21.39 4.65 -1.69
N THR A 137 -22.27 4.34 -0.75
CA THR A 137 -22.21 3.06 -0.01
C THR A 137 -22.37 1.90 -0.99
N ASP A 138 -21.74 0.76 -0.68
CA ASP A 138 -21.79 -0.48 -1.47
C ASP A 138 -21.32 -0.32 -2.92
N SER A 139 -20.42 0.62 -3.17
CA SER A 139 -19.86 0.87 -4.51
C SER A 139 -18.32 0.78 -4.53
N LEU A 140 -17.79 0.22 -5.63
CA LEU A 140 -16.33 0.19 -5.85
C LEU A 140 -15.76 1.62 -5.96
N ALA A 141 -16.53 2.57 -6.50
CA ALA A 141 -16.13 3.97 -6.60
C ALA A 141 -15.98 4.60 -5.19
N GLY A 142 -16.90 4.32 -4.28
CA GLY A 142 -16.80 4.76 -2.88
C GLY A 142 -15.52 4.26 -2.22
N LEU A 143 -15.17 2.98 -2.41
CA LEU A 143 -13.92 2.41 -1.91
C LEU A 143 -12.69 3.11 -2.49
N VAL A 144 -12.65 3.34 -3.80
CA VAL A 144 -11.53 4.05 -4.44
C VAL A 144 -11.35 5.45 -3.84
N ILE A 145 -12.45 6.19 -3.62
CA ILE A 145 -12.40 7.52 -3.00
C ILE A 145 -11.85 7.43 -1.58
N VAL A 146 -12.37 6.52 -0.77
CA VAL A 146 -11.96 6.35 0.63
C VAL A 146 -10.48 6.00 0.74
N TYR A 147 -10.02 5.00 -0.01
CA TYR A 147 -8.61 4.60 0.02
C TYR A 147 -7.68 5.67 -0.56
N SER A 148 -8.15 6.44 -1.55
CA SER A 148 -7.35 7.54 -2.12
C SER A 148 -7.25 8.73 -1.16
N ALA A 149 -8.33 9.04 -0.43
CA ALA A 149 -8.34 10.09 0.59
C ALA A 149 -7.58 9.70 1.86
N GLY A 150 -7.64 8.42 2.25
CA GLY A 150 -7.00 7.87 3.45
C GLY A 150 -5.46 7.83 3.39
N SER A 151 -4.85 8.15 2.25
CA SER A 151 -3.38 8.28 2.10
C SER A 151 -2.79 9.51 2.82
N GLY A 152 -3.57 10.14 3.71
CA GLY A 152 -3.30 11.45 4.30
C GLY A 152 -1.95 11.67 5.00
N LEU A 153 -1.27 10.61 5.48
CA LEU A 153 0.09 10.75 6.02
C LEU A 153 1.17 10.23 5.06
N GLY A 154 0.81 9.52 3.99
CA GLY A 154 1.76 9.00 3.00
C GLY A 154 2.57 10.11 2.33
N PHE A 155 2.01 11.32 2.20
CA PHE A 155 2.72 12.46 1.64
C PHE A 155 3.89 12.93 2.51
N LEU A 156 3.89 12.72 3.83
CA LEU A 156 4.98 13.13 4.71
C LEU A 156 6.27 12.39 4.41
N VAL A 157 6.18 11.09 4.12
CA VAL A 157 7.35 10.26 3.78
C VAL A 157 7.97 10.75 2.47
N LEU A 158 7.15 10.95 1.45
CA LEU A 158 7.61 11.42 0.15
C LEU A 158 8.09 12.87 0.20
N LYS A 159 7.40 13.74 0.96
CA LYS A 159 7.84 15.10 1.24
C LYS A 159 9.23 15.11 1.91
N GLY A 160 9.44 14.25 2.93
CA GLY A 160 10.73 14.11 3.58
C GLY A 160 11.85 13.77 2.59
N PHE A 161 11.57 12.91 1.62
CA PHE A 161 12.51 12.62 0.53
C PHE A 161 12.72 13.84 -0.38
N PHE A 162 11.66 14.52 -0.81
CA PHE A 162 11.78 15.73 -1.65
C PHE A 162 12.59 16.84 -0.96
N ASP A 163 12.53 16.94 0.38
CA ASP A 163 13.32 17.90 1.16
C ASP A 163 14.84 17.59 1.08
N THR A 164 15.24 16.37 0.75
CA THR A 164 16.66 16.01 0.58
C THR A 164 17.23 16.42 -0.78
N ILE A 165 16.37 16.75 -1.75
CA ILE A 165 16.81 17.18 -3.09
C ILE A 165 17.32 18.62 -2.99
N PRO A 166 18.57 18.90 -3.47
CA PRO A 166 19.17 20.24 -3.37
C PRO A 166 18.27 21.32 -4.00
N VAL A 167 18.01 22.38 -3.23
CA VAL A 167 17.17 23.51 -3.66
C VAL A 167 17.73 24.19 -4.91
N SER A 168 19.07 24.23 -5.05
CA SER A 168 19.79 24.82 -6.17
C SER A 168 19.36 24.27 -7.53
N LEU A 169 19.00 22.98 -7.61
CA LEU A 169 18.49 22.38 -8.87
C LEU A 169 17.18 23.03 -9.32
N ARG A 170 16.29 23.35 -8.38
CA ARG A 170 15.01 24.00 -8.67
C ARG A 170 15.18 25.49 -8.97
N GLU A 171 16.09 26.12 -8.24
CA GLU A 171 16.40 27.55 -8.45
C GLU A 171 17.06 27.77 -9.81
N ALA A 172 18.03 26.94 -10.20
CA ALA A 172 18.63 26.99 -11.53
C ALA A 172 17.57 26.82 -12.63
N ALA A 173 16.70 25.83 -12.51
CA ALA A 173 15.64 25.61 -13.49
C ALA A 173 14.66 26.81 -13.59
N ARG A 174 14.35 27.47 -12.46
CA ARG A 174 13.51 28.68 -12.47
C ARG A 174 14.21 29.86 -13.16
N LEU A 175 15.51 30.01 -12.97
CA LEU A 175 16.29 31.04 -13.67
C LEU A 175 16.33 30.83 -15.18
N GLU A 176 16.26 29.55 -15.61
CA GLU A 176 16.13 29.18 -17.02
C GLU A 176 14.68 29.29 -17.55
N GLY A 177 13.74 29.77 -16.73
CA GLY A 177 12.34 29.99 -17.13
C GLY A 177 11.46 28.74 -17.05
N ALA A 178 11.91 27.65 -16.39
CA ALA A 178 11.09 26.45 -16.26
C ALA A 178 9.88 26.68 -15.36
N SER A 179 8.69 26.23 -15.78
CA SER A 179 7.48 26.23 -14.97
C SER A 179 7.55 25.22 -13.82
N GLU A 180 6.76 25.41 -12.76
CA GLU A 180 6.67 24.45 -11.65
C GLU A 180 6.29 23.04 -12.13
N ALA A 181 5.41 22.90 -13.12
CA ALA A 181 5.06 21.61 -13.72
C ALA A 181 6.26 20.96 -14.42
N THR A 182 7.09 21.77 -15.10
CA THR A 182 8.33 21.28 -15.74
C THR A 182 9.35 20.81 -14.69
N ILE A 183 9.54 21.59 -13.63
CA ILE A 183 10.42 21.23 -12.51
C ILE A 183 9.95 19.93 -11.85
N PHE A 184 8.66 19.84 -11.56
CA PHE A 184 8.06 18.62 -10.99
C PHE A 184 8.28 17.42 -11.88
N GLY A 185 7.88 17.49 -13.16
CA GLY A 185 7.89 16.35 -14.07
C GLY A 185 9.28 15.96 -14.57
N LYS A 186 10.16 16.93 -14.84
CA LYS A 186 11.47 16.66 -15.45
C LYS A 186 12.64 16.59 -14.46
N ILE A 187 12.49 17.12 -13.25
CA ILE A 187 13.57 17.15 -12.25
C ILE A 187 13.19 16.30 -11.03
N ILE A 188 12.09 16.63 -10.35
CA ILE A 188 11.75 16.00 -9.08
C ILE A 188 11.32 14.55 -9.26
N ILE A 189 10.42 14.25 -10.20
CA ILE A 189 9.94 12.89 -10.46
C ILE A 189 11.09 11.94 -10.84
N PRO A 190 11.97 12.24 -11.80
CA PRO A 190 13.08 11.36 -12.14
C PRO A 190 14.05 11.09 -11.00
N LEU A 191 14.37 12.12 -10.18
CA LEU A 191 15.26 11.98 -9.03
C LEU A 191 14.62 11.16 -7.90
N SER A 192 13.29 11.08 -7.87
CA SER A 192 12.53 10.43 -6.78
C SER A 192 11.99 9.05 -7.16
N LYS A 193 12.42 8.46 -8.26
CA LYS A 193 11.94 7.15 -8.74
C LYS A 193 11.82 6.08 -7.64
N PRO A 194 12.81 5.85 -6.76
CA PRO A 194 12.69 4.82 -5.72
C PRO A 194 11.52 5.08 -4.77
N MET A 195 11.30 6.34 -4.38
CA MET A 195 10.21 6.71 -3.48
C MET A 195 8.85 6.70 -4.17
N ILE A 196 8.81 6.96 -5.46
CA ILE A 196 7.59 6.85 -6.27
C ILE A 196 7.17 5.38 -6.35
N VAL A 197 8.11 4.46 -6.63
CA VAL A 197 7.85 3.02 -6.63
C VAL A 197 7.32 2.56 -5.26
N TYR A 198 7.95 3.01 -4.17
CA TYR A 198 7.45 2.77 -2.81
C TYR A 198 6.01 3.24 -2.63
N THR A 199 5.69 4.47 -3.05
CA THR A 199 4.34 5.05 -2.95
C THR A 199 3.32 4.24 -3.76
N ILE A 200 3.66 3.86 -5.00
CA ILE A 200 2.82 3.05 -5.88
C ILE A 200 2.52 1.69 -5.24
N ILE A 201 3.55 1.00 -4.75
CA ILE A 201 3.39 -0.32 -4.11
C ILE A 201 2.48 -0.21 -2.88
N ASN A 202 2.71 0.76 -2.00
CA ASN A 202 1.87 0.93 -0.81
C ASN A 202 0.42 1.29 -1.15
N SER A 203 0.21 2.18 -2.13
CA SER A 203 -1.14 2.57 -2.57
C SER A 203 -1.89 1.39 -3.22
N PHE A 204 -1.18 0.50 -3.91
CA PHE A 204 -1.77 -0.71 -4.49
C PHE A 204 -2.08 -1.77 -3.43
N LEU A 205 -1.22 -1.95 -2.42
CA LEU A 205 -1.40 -2.96 -1.38
C LEU A 205 -2.45 -2.56 -0.35
N ASN A 206 -2.69 -1.27 -0.14
CA ASN A 206 -3.60 -0.78 0.89
C ASN A 206 -5.02 -1.38 0.80
N PRO A 207 -5.71 -1.45 -0.36
CA PRO A 207 -7.02 -2.09 -0.47
C PRO A 207 -7.04 -3.61 -0.24
N TRP A 208 -5.89 -4.29 -0.28
CA TRP A 208 -5.77 -5.71 0.04
C TRP A 208 -5.73 -5.97 1.54
N THR A 209 -5.40 -4.96 2.35
CA THR A 209 -5.41 -5.01 3.81
C THR A 209 -6.75 -4.51 4.33
N VAL A 210 -7.59 -5.41 4.63
CA VAL A 210 -9.04 -5.33 4.86
C VAL A 210 -9.45 -4.43 6.04
N SER A 211 -9.97 -3.23 5.78
CA SER A 211 -10.71 -2.48 6.81
C SER A 211 -12.04 -1.92 6.30
N TYR A 212 -12.08 -1.41 5.08
CA TYR A 212 -13.26 -0.74 4.52
C TYR A 212 -14.11 -1.63 3.61
N THR A 213 -13.56 -2.72 3.09
CA THR A 213 -14.27 -3.61 2.16
C THR A 213 -15.49 -4.27 2.79
N HIS A 214 -15.45 -4.60 4.08
CA HIS A 214 -16.60 -5.17 4.81
C HIS A 214 -17.71 -4.18 5.13
N LEU A 215 -17.45 -2.87 5.01
CA LEU A 215 -18.47 -1.85 5.26
C LEU A 215 -19.28 -1.47 4.02
N THR A 216 -18.78 -1.82 2.85
CA THR A 216 -19.30 -1.29 1.59
C THR A 216 -19.61 -2.36 0.56
N LEU A 217 -19.28 -3.64 0.80
CA LEU A 217 -19.68 -4.75 -0.05
C LEU A 217 -20.50 -5.75 0.76
N PRO A 218 -21.68 -6.16 0.27
CA PRO A 218 -22.47 -7.21 0.90
C PRO A 218 -21.63 -8.49 0.90
N THR A 219 -21.45 -9.07 2.07
CA THR A 219 -20.82 -10.37 2.31
C THR A 219 -21.74 -11.52 1.86
#